data_cfc68a99a05c034ad1ce621f08a86c1d
#
_entry.id   cfc68a99a05c034ad1ce621f08a86c1d
#
_cell.length_a   1.000
_cell.length_b   1.000
_cell.length_c   1.000
_cell.angle_alpha   90.00
_cell.angle_beta   90.00
_cell.angle_gamma   90.00
#
_symmetry.space_group_name_H-M   'P 1'
#
loop_
_entity.id
_entity.type
_entity.pdbx_description
1 polymer ?
#
loop_
_entity_poly.entity_id
_entity_poly.type
_entity_poly.pdbx_seq_one_letter_code
_entity_poly.pdbx_strand_id
1 'polypeptide(L)'
;MANSTATLNVDVVSAEASIFSGEARFVALPGETGELGILPRHTPLITRIRPGAVRIELADGREELVFVAGGILEVQPGSVTVLADTAVRAHDLDEAAALEAKQRAEALMENRQGDFEYATASAELAEAMAQLQTIQRLRRRAGR
;
A
#
# COMPACT_ATOMS: atom_id res chain seq x y z
N MET A 1 4.54 -31.38 7.13
CA MET A 1 4.33 -30.79 7.03
C MET A 1 4.79 -29.75 6.88
N ALA A 2 4.88 -29.34 6.56
CA ALA A 2 5.25 -28.50 6.13
C ALA A 2 5.26 -27.36 6.54
N ASN A 3 5.61 -26.94 6.99
CA ASN A 3 5.60 -26.06 7.24
C ASN A 3 5.89 -25.01 7.24
N SER A 4 5.86 -24.83 7.25
CA SER A 4 5.68 -23.52 6.96
C SER A 4 6.26 -22.55 7.90
N THR A 5 7.52 -22.77 8.11
CA THR A 5 8.35 -21.85 8.82
C THR A 5 9.08 -20.88 7.88
N ALA A 6 8.85 -21.02 6.56
CA ALA A 6 9.48 -20.14 5.59
C ALA A 6 8.91 -18.73 5.70
N THR A 7 9.79 -17.73 5.79
CA THR A 7 9.43 -16.33 5.91
C THR A 7 10.20 -15.48 4.91
N LEU A 8 9.71 -14.25 4.74
CA LEU A 8 10.35 -13.19 3.99
C LEU A 8 10.70 -12.07 4.93
N ASN A 9 11.83 -11.41 4.70
CA ASN A 9 12.08 -10.13 5.36
C ASN A 9 11.37 -9.04 4.57
N VAL A 10 10.50 -8.30 5.22
CA VAL A 10 9.72 -7.25 4.59
C VAL A 10 10.09 -5.90 5.17
N ASP A 11 10.41 -4.98 4.29
CA ASP A 11 10.68 -3.59 4.64
C ASP A 11 9.78 -2.69 3.82
N VAL A 12 9.06 -1.81 4.48
CA VAL A 12 8.29 -0.73 3.85
C VAL A 12 8.91 0.57 4.29
N VAL A 13 9.50 1.28 3.35
CA VAL A 13 10.33 2.46 3.60
C VAL A 13 9.84 3.62 2.74
N SER A 14 9.78 4.80 3.32
CA SER A 14 9.63 6.05 2.57
C SER A 14 10.92 6.85 2.68
N ALA A 15 10.98 8.00 1.98
CA ALA A 15 12.13 8.89 2.07
C ALA A 15 12.37 9.40 3.50
N GLU A 16 11.33 9.43 4.31
CA GLU A 16 11.38 10.02 5.65
C GLU A 16 11.63 9.00 6.75
N ALA A 17 11.15 7.77 6.57
CA ALA A 17 11.18 6.81 7.67
C ALA A 17 11.01 5.36 7.19
N SER A 18 11.44 4.44 8.03
CA SER A 18 11.06 3.03 7.93
C SER A 18 9.70 2.87 8.63
N ILE A 19 8.69 2.47 7.88
CA ILE A 19 7.33 2.34 8.39
C ILE A 19 7.09 0.96 8.96
N PHE A 20 7.63 -0.07 8.31
CA PHE A 20 7.53 -1.45 8.77
C PHE A 20 8.82 -2.19 8.44
N SER A 21 9.27 -3.02 9.35
CA SER A 21 10.38 -3.95 9.11
C SER A 21 10.13 -5.19 9.96
N GLY A 22 10.13 -6.36 9.32
CA GLY A 22 9.91 -7.60 10.04
C GLY A 22 9.77 -8.78 9.12
N GLU A 23 9.54 -9.96 9.72
CA GLU A 23 9.36 -11.20 8.98
C GLU A 23 7.88 -11.46 8.71
N ALA A 24 7.59 -11.89 7.51
CA ALA A 24 6.25 -12.21 7.06
C ALA A 24 6.22 -13.53 6.30
N ARG A 25 5.08 -14.16 6.26
CA ARG A 25 4.87 -15.37 5.45
C ARG A 25 4.14 -15.07 4.14
N PHE A 26 3.58 -13.87 4.00
CA PHE A 26 2.89 -13.48 2.78
C PHE A 26 2.75 -11.97 2.74
N VAL A 27 2.87 -11.39 1.54
CA VAL A 27 2.63 -9.96 1.30
C VAL A 27 1.74 -9.80 0.08
N ALA A 28 0.66 -9.05 0.22
CA ALA A 28 -0.19 -8.67 -0.91
C ALA A 28 -0.12 -7.16 -1.09
N LEU A 29 0.00 -6.70 -2.33
CA LEU A 29 0.11 -5.28 -2.62
C LEU A 29 -0.38 -4.94 -4.03
N PRO A 30 -0.76 -3.67 -4.26
CA PRO A 30 -1.30 -3.25 -5.56
C PRO A 30 -0.18 -3.01 -6.57
N GLY A 31 0.04 -3.96 -7.46
CA GLY A 31 0.97 -3.81 -8.58
C GLY A 31 0.40 -2.95 -9.69
N GLU A 32 1.23 -2.62 -10.66
CA GLU A 32 0.85 -1.75 -11.77
C GLU A 32 -0.31 -2.31 -12.60
N THR A 33 -0.33 -3.62 -12.79
CA THR A 33 -1.34 -4.29 -13.62
C THR A 33 -2.34 -5.11 -12.81
N GLY A 34 -2.29 -5.00 -11.50
CA GLY A 34 -3.18 -5.75 -10.62
C GLY A 34 -2.52 -6.09 -9.31
N GLU A 35 -3.30 -6.70 -8.44
CA GLU A 35 -2.79 -7.09 -7.13
C GLU A 35 -1.79 -8.23 -7.23
N LEU A 36 -0.70 -8.11 -6.48
CA LEU A 36 0.36 -9.12 -6.40
C LEU A 36 0.34 -9.79 -5.05
N GLY A 37 0.58 -11.10 -5.05
CA GLY A 37 0.80 -11.87 -3.82
C GLY A 37 2.20 -12.46 -3.83
N ILE A 38 2.97 -12.21 -2.78
CA ILE A 38 4.37 -12.63 -2.68
C ILE A 38 4.52 -13.62 -1.54
N LEU A 39 4.98 -14.82 -1.88
CA LEU A 39 5.33 -15.87 -0.93
C LEU A 39 6.85 -16.01 -0.84
N PRO A 40 7.35 -16.65 0.21
CA PRO A 40 8.79 -16.95 0.29
C PRO A 40 9.29 -17.70 -0.95
N ARG A 41 10.51 -17.41 -1.35
CA ARG A 41 11.16 -17.97 -2.55
C ARG A 41 10.55 -17.48 -3.87
N HIS A 42 9.83 -16.36 -3.82
CA HIS A 42 9.31 -15.77 -5.05
C HIS A 42 10.45 -15.39 -5.99
N THR A 43 10.22 -15.55 -7.28
CA THR A 43 11.16 -15.13 -8.31
C THR A 43 11.47 -13.65 -8.18
N PRO A 44 12.71 -13.22 -8.38
CA PRO A 44 13.05 -11.80 -8.35
C PRO A 44 12.18 -10.97 -9.28
N LEU A 45 11.76 -9.80 -8.77
CA LEU A 45 10.85 -8.91 -9.50
C LEU A 45 11.09 -7.47 -9.06
N ILE A 46 11.09 -6.56 -10.02
CA ILE A 46 11.02 -5.13 -9.74
C ILE A 46 9.84 -4.59 -10.54
N THR A 47 8.95 -3.88 -9.85
CA THR A 47 7.78 -3.29 -10.51
C THR A 47 7.28 -2.06 -9.74
N ARG A 48 6.50 -1.24 -10.43
CA ARG A 48 5.83 -0.12 -9.78
C ARG A 48 4.61 -0.62 -9.03
N ILE A 49 4.25 0.11 -7.99
CA ILE A 49 3.03 -0.15 -7.24
C ILE A 49 2.14 1.09 -7.29
N ARG A 50 0.84 0.83 -7.26
CA ARG A 50 -0.19 1.88 -7.23
C ARG A 50 -0.46 2.30 -5.80
N PRO A 51 -1.08 3.49 -5.60
CA PRO A 51 -1.60 3.81 -4.29
C PRO A 51 -2.57 2.74 -3.80
N GLY A 52 -2.38 2.31 -2.57
CA GLY A 52 -3.23 1.27 -1.97
C GLY A 52 -2.61 0.70 -0.71
N ALA A 53 -3.21 -0.39 -0.23
CA ALA A 53 -2.77 -1.05 0.99
C ALA A 53 -1.81 -2.19 0.69
N VAL A 54 -0.69 -2.19 1.40
CA VAL A 54 0.20 -3.35 1.49
C VAL A 54 -0.27 -4.16 2.69
N ARG A 55 -0.66 -5.40 2.46
CA ARG A 55 -1.12 -6.32 3.49
C ARG A 55 -0.01 -7.31 3.78
N ILE A 56 0.47 -7.29 5.01
CA ILE A 56 1.60 -8.11 5.46
C ILE A 56 1.08 -9.12 6.47
N GLU A 57 1.17 -10.39 6.12
CA GLU A 57 0.79 -11.47 7.02
C GLU A 57 2.02 -11.95 7.75
N LEU A 58 2.06 -11.69 9.06
CA LEU A 58 3.22 -12.01 9.90
C LEU A 58 3.31 -13.51 10.18
N ALA A 59 4.47 -13.95 10.62
CA ALA A 59 4.73 -15.36 10.91
C ALA A 59 3.77 -15.93 11.98
N ASP A 60 3.29 -15.10 12.89
CA ASP A 60 2.36 -15.51 13.96
C ASP A 60 0.88 -15.44 13.55
N GLY A 61 0.59 -15.11 12.30
CA GLY A 61 -0.76 -15.03 11.78
C GLY A 61 -1.41 -13.66 11.88
N ARG A 62 -0.80 -12.72 12.60
CA ARG A 62 -1.32 -11.34 12.63
C ARG A 62 -1.09 -10.68 11.28
N GLU A 63 -1.91 -9.69 10.99
CA GLU A 63 -1.76 -8.89 9.78
C GLU A 63 -1.43 -7.45 10.12
N GLU A 64 -0.50 -6.90 9.35
CA GLU A 64 -0.24 -5.47 9.33
C GLU A 64 -0.75 -4.89 8.02
N LEU A 65 -1.32 -3.70 8.08
CA LEU A 65 -1.83 -3.01 6.92
C LEU A 65 -1.14 -1.65 6.84
N VAL A 66 -0.46 -1.42 5.72
CA VAL A 66 0.28 -0.16 5.50
C VAL A 66 -0.24 0.48 4.21
N PHE A 67 -0.72 1.70 4.30
CA PHE A 67 -1.07 2.47 3.10
C PHE A 67 0.21 2.98 2.46
N VAL A 68 0.30 2.85 1.12
CA VAL A 68 1.38 3.45 0.32
C VAL A 68 0.77 4.29 -0.79
N ALA A 69 1.36 5.44 -1.05
CA ALA A 69 0.86 6.37 -2.09
C ALA A 69 1.48 6.07 -3.46
N GLY A 70 2.03 4.89 -3.63
CA GLY A 70 2.76 4.49 -4.83
C GLY A 70 4.20 4.25 -4.49
N GLY A 71 4.99 3.85 -5.48
CA GLY A 71 6.41 3.59 -5.29
C GLY A 71 6.89 2.40 -6.11
N ILE A 72 7.91 1.74 -5.61
CA ILE A 72 8.56 0.62 -6.28
C ILE A 72 8.64 -0.57 -5.34
N LEU A 73 8.33 -1.74 -5.88
CA LEU A 73 8.48 -3.02 -5.20
C LEU A 73 9.72 -3.74 -5.74
N GLU A 74 10.55 -4.23 -4.84
CA GLU A 74 11.63 -5.14 -5.18
C GLU A 74 11.43 -6.45 -4.43
N VAL A 75 11.41 -7.56 -5.16
CA VAL A 75 11.26 -8.90 -4.61
C VAL A 75 12.52 -9.70 -4.88
N GLN A 76 13.03 -10.33 -3.83
CA GLN A 76 14.06 -11.36 -3.89
C GLN A 76 13.53 -12.61 -3.19
N PRO A 77 14.13 -13.80 -3.39
CA PRO A 77 13.59 -15.02 -2.77
C PRO A 77 13.41 -14.94 -1.25
N GLY A 78 14.24 -14.16 -0.58
CA GLY A 78 14.20 -14.02 0.89
C GLY A 78 13.71 -12.69 1.39
N SER A 79 13.37 -11.74 0.50
CA SER A 79 13.04 -10.39 0.94
C SER A 79 12.09 -9.66 0.01
N VAL A 80 11.33 -8.76 0.60
CA VAL A 80 10.44 -7.84 -0.12
C VAL A 80 10.73 -6.44 0.40
N THR A 81 11.06 -5.53 -0.50
CA THR A 81 11.30 -4.13 -0.17
C THR A 81 10.31 -3.26 -0.92
N VAL A 82 9.57 -2.46 -0.19
CA VAL A 82 8.67 -1.46 -0.75
C VAL A 82 9.28 -0.09 -0.50
N LEU A 83 9.67 0.58 -1.58
CA LEU A 83 10.19 1.94 -1.55
C LEU A 83 9.03 2.86 -1.92
N ALA A 84 8.33 3.33 -0.92
CA ALA A 84 7.10 4.09 -1.11
C ALA A 84 7.39 5.58 -1.25
N ASP A 85 6.59 6.25 -2.07
CA ASP A 85 6.62 7.71 -2.15
C ASP A 85 6.18 8.30 -0.81
N THR A 86 5.09 7.75 -0.27
CA THR A 86 4.61 8.03 1.08
C THR A 86 4.03 6.74 1.64
N ALA A 87 4.25 6.49 2.91
CA ALA A 87 3.70 5.31 3.58
C ALA A 87 3.21 5.68 4.97
N VAL A 88 2.04 5.12 5.34
CA VAL A 88 1.42 5.35 6.65
C VAL A 88 0.78 4.05 7.11
N ARG A 89 0.98 3.69 8.37
CA ARG A 89 0.24 2.54 8.93
C ARG A 89 -1.25 2.82 8.87
N ALA A 90 -2.05 1.82 8.53
CA ALA A 90 -3.48 2.02 8.30
C ALA A 90 -4.20 2.66 9.49
N HIS A 91 -3.83 2.26 10.72
CA HIS A 91 -4.47 2.81 11.91
C HIS A 91 -4.11 4.28 12.18
N ASP A 92 -3.10 4.81 11.50
CA ASP A 92 -2.71 6.22 11.62
C ASP A 92 -3.33 7.10 10.55
N LEU A 93 -4.11 6.52 9.63
CA LEU A 93 -4.76 7.30 8.57
C LEU A 93 -5.89 8.16 9.13
N ASP A 94 -5.97 9.39 8.63
CA ASP A 94 -7.01 10.35 9.00
C ASP A 94 -8.13 10.30 7.95
N GLU A 95 -9.27 9.72 8.31
CA GLU A 95 -10.42 9.60 7.41
C GLU A 95 -10.98 10.95 6.99
N ALA A 96 -11.06 11.90 7.92
CA ALA A 96 -11.60 13.22 7.62
C ALA A 96 -10.72 13.92 6.60
N ALA A 97 -9.40 13.85 6.75
CA ALA A 97 -8.47 14.46 5.80
C ALA A 97 -8.54 13.77 4.44
N ALA A 98 -8.70 12.45 4.41
CA ALA A 98 -8.83 11.70 3.16
C ALA A 98 -10.13 12.07 2.43
N LEU A 99 -11.22 12.21 3.16
CA LEU A 99 -12.50 12.60 2.58
C LEU A 99 -12.46 14.03 2.01
N GLU A 100 -11.86 14.95 2.73
CA GLU A 100 -11.67 16.33 2.24
C GLU A 100 -10.79 16.36 0.99
N ALA A 101 -9.70 15.58 0.98
CA ALA A 101 -8.83 15.48 -0.20
C ALA A 101 -9.58 14.94 -1.41
N LYS A 102 -10.42 13.93 -1.20
CA LYS A 102 -11.26 13.38 -2.26
C LYS A 102 -12.20 14.42 -2.85
N GLN A 103 -12.92 15.14 -1.99
CA GLN A 103 -13.87 16.16 -2.42
C GLN A 103 -13.18 17.28 -3.18
N ARG A 104 -12.02 17.71 -2.69
CA ARG A 104 -11.22 18.76 -3.32
C ARG A 104 -10.73 18.34 -4.71
N ALA A 105 -10.26 17.11 -4.84
CA ALA A 105 -9.79 16.59 -6.12
C ALA A 105 -10.94 16.45 -7.12
N GLU A 106 -12.10 15.97 -6.68
CA GLU A 106 -13.28 15.85 -7.54
C GLU A 106 -13.73 17.23 -8.07
N ALA A 107 -13.71 18.26 -7.21
CA ALA A 107 -14.07 19.61 -7.61
C ALA A 107 -13.09 20.17 -8.65
N LEU A 108 -11.80 19.93 -8.46
CA LEU A 108 -10.78 20.36 -9.43
C LEU A 108 -10.92 19.66 -10.78
N MET A 109 -11.31 18.40 -10.78
CA MET A 109 -11.53 17.64 -12.01
C MET A 109 -12.75 18.18 -12.79
N GLU A 110 -13.79 18.62 -12.10
CA GLU A 110 -14.97 19.19 -12.73
C GLU A 110 -14.65 20.52 -13.43
N ASN A 111 -13.75 21.31 -12.87
CA ASN A 111 -13.40 22.61 -13.42
C ASN A 111 -12.56 22.55 -14.70
N ARG A 112 -11.83 21.50 -14.94
CA ARG A 112 -11.08 21.21 -16.18
C ARG A 112 -10.31 22.40 -16.75
N GLN A 113 -9.49 23.05 -15.94
CA GLN A 113 -8.79 24.25 -16.41
C GLN A 113 -7.48 23.98 -17.16
N GLY A 114 -7.11 22.71 -17.32
CA GLY A 114 -5.91 22.30 -18.05
C GLY A 114 -5.59 20.85 -17.84
N ASP A 115 -4.91 20.25 -18.81
CA ASP A 115 -4.56 18.82 -18.76
C ASP A 115 -3.67 18.48 -17.57
N PHE A 116 -2.72 19.37 -17.24
CA PHE A 116 -1.83 19.16 -16.11
C PHE A 116 -2.59 19.19 -14.78
N GLU A 117 -3.48 20.16 -14.62
CA GLU A 117 -4.28 20.29 -13.40
C GLU A 117 -5.24 19.11 -13.25
N TYR A 118 -5.81 18.65 -14.35
CA TYR A 118 -6.67 17.47 -14.35
C TYR A 118 -5.88 16.22 -13.95
N ALA A 119 -4.69 16.02 -14.52
CA ALA A 119 -3.85 14.87 -14.22
C ALA A 119 -3.42 14.85 -12.74
N THR A 120 -3.06 16.01 -12.19
CA THR A 120 -2.68 16.16 -10.79
C THR A 120 -3.88 15.85 -9.88
N ALA A 121 -5.05 16.42 -10.19
CA ALA A 121 -6.27 16.18 -9.41
C ALA A 121 -6.69 14.71 -9.48
N SER A 122 -6.55 14.07 -10.64
CA SER A 122 -6.85 12.66 -10.82
C SER A 122 -5.94 11.77 -9.94
N ALA A 123 -4.66 12.11 -9.87
CA ALA A 123 -3.72 11.39 -9.02
C ALA A 123 -4.04 11.56 -7.53
N GLU A 124 -4.38 12.78 -7.12
CA GLU A 124 -4.78 13.06 -5.75
C GLU A 124 -6.07 12.33 -5.37
N LEU A 125 -7.03 12.27 -6.30
CA LEU A 125 -8.26 11.52 -6.09
C LEU A 125 -7.97 10.04 -5.89
N ALA A 126 -7.13 9.45 -6.73
CA ALA A 126 -6.76 8.03 -6.62
C ALA A 126 -6.13 7.74 -5.27
N GLU A 127 -5.24 8.61 -4.81
CA GLU A 127 -4.61 8.46 -3.50
C GLU A 127 -5.63 8.55 -2.37
N ALA A 128 -6.50 9.55 -2.40
CA ALA A 128 -7.53 9.74 -1.37
C ALA A 128 -8.48 8.55 -1.31
N MET A 129 -8.91 8.05 -2.46
CA MET A 129 -9.78 6.86 -2.53
C MET A 129 -9.08 5.61 -1.99
N ALA A 130 -7.78 5.45 -2.29
CA ALA A 130 -7.00 4.33 -1.77
C ALA A 130 -6.88 4.39 -0.24
N GLN A 131 -6.70 5.59 0.32
CA GLN A 131 -6.69 5.77 1.77
C GLN A 131 -8.02 5.38 2.40
N LEU A 132 -9.14 5.84 1.81
CA LEU A 132 -10.47 5.50 2.31
C LEU A 132 -10.74 4.00 2.24
N GLN A 133 -10.35 3.34 1.15
CA GLN A 133 -10.47 1.89 1.05
C GLN A 133 -9.65 1.17 2.11
N THR A 134 -8.45 1.65 2.39
CA THR A 134 -7.58 1.07 3.41
C THR A 134 -8.22 1.17 4.78
N ILE A 135 -8.81 2.32 5.11
CA ILE A 135 -9.52 2.54 6.36
C ILE A 135 -10.71 1.57 6.47
N GLN A 136 -11.47 1.39 5.39
CA GLN A 136 -12.59 0.46 5.37
C GLN A 136 -12.16 -0.98 5.59
N ARG A 137 -11.04 -1.39 4.98
CA ARG A 137 -10.48 -2.73 5.19
C ARG A 137 -10.09 -2.95 6.64
N LEU A 138 -9.47 -1.95 7.24
CA LEU A 138 -9.08 -2.01 8.64
C LEU A 138 -10.31 -2.17 9.55
N ARG A 139 -11.38 -1.43 9.29
CA ARG A 139 -12.63 -1.53 10.05
C ARG A 139 -13.28 -2.90 9.92
N ARG A 140 -13.32 -3.45 8.73
CA ARG A 140 -13.89 -4.77 8.50
C ARG A 140 -13.13 -5.85 9.26
N ARG A 141 -11.81 -5.74 9.32
CA ARG A 141 -10.98 -6.67 10.10
C ARG A 141 -11.23 -6.54 11.59
N ALA A 142 -11.33 -5.31 12.08
CA ALA A 142 -11.59 -5.05 13.50
C ALA A 142 -12.97 -5.51 13.95
N GLY A 143 -13.94 -5.55 13.04
CA GLY A 143 -15.30 -6.00 13.32
C GLY A 143 -15.50 -7.52 13.34
N ARG A 144 -14.43 -8.26 13.10
CA ARG A 144 -14.46 -9.73 13.14
C ARG A 144 -14.02 -10.27 14.53
#